data_4d7c48c6dfd1d5ae982921a858649ace
#
_entry.id   4d7c48c6dfd1d5ae982921a858649ace
#
_cell.length_a   1.000
_cell.length_b   1.000
_cell.length_c   1.000
_cell.angle_alpha   90.00
_cell.angle_beta   90.00
_cell.angle_gamma   90.00
#
_symmetry.space_group_name_H-M   'P 1'
#
loop_
_entity.id
_entity.type
_entity.pdbx_description
1 polymer ?
#
loop_
_entity_poly.entity_id
_entity_poly.type
_entity_poly.pdbx_seq_one_letter_code
_entity_poly.pdbx_strand_id
1 'polypeptide(L)'
;KLLGTAGTLIANLDFIGNDDCLLIHADNYCLADFSAFFKAHQNRPKNCQMSMMTFRTDNPSSCGIVEVNEHSMVTAFHEKKNNPPGNLANGAIYILSKDAISIIKQEMNDASDFSLEILPKFVGRIYSYETSALFLDIGTPENYAKANDEAN
;
A
#
# COMPACT_ATOMS: atom_id res chain seq x y z
N LYS A 1 2.07 24.52 0.89
CA LYS A 1 2.41 23.64 -0.23
C LYS A 1 1.99 22.22 0.13
N LEU A 2 1.25 21.54 -0.76
CA LEU A 2 0.95 20.11 -0.58
C LEU A 2 2.24 19.32 -0.73
N LEU A 3 2.47 18.38 0.19
CA LEU A 3 3.70 17.57 0.22
C LEU A 3 3.57 16.29 -0.64
N GLY A 4 2.34 15.90 -0.97
CA GLY A 4 2.05 14.60 -1.59
C GLY A 4 2.13 13.44 -0.58
N THR A 5 1.89 12.22 -1.05
CA THR A 5 1.81 11.03 -0.19
C THR A 5 3.16 10.65 0.42
N ALA A 6 4.23 10.63 -0.39
CA ALA A 6 5.58 10.39 0.09
C ALA A 6 6.13 11.54 0.92
N GLY A 7 5.96 12.77 0.47
CA GLY A 7 6.47 13.94 1.20
C GLY A 7 5.82 14.10 2.58
N THR A 8 4.54 13.73 2.73
CA THR A 8 3.87 13.70 4.04
C THR A 8 4.49 12.64 4.96
N LEU A 9 4.77 11.45 4.46
CA LEU A 9 5.49 10.42 5.22
C LEU A 9 6.87 10.92 5.65
N ILE A 10 7.64 11.45 4.71
CA ILE A 10 9.02 11.93 4.95
C ILE A 10 9.05 13.04 5.99
N ALA A 11 8.11 13.98 5.93
CA ALA A 11 8.02 15.06 6.91
C ALA A 11 7.70 14.60 8.35
N ASN A 12 7.22 13.36 8.51
CA ASN A 12 6.84 12.78 9.81
C ASN A 12 7.75 11.62 10.25
N LEU A 13 8.87 11.37 9.57
CA LEU A 13 9.78 10.26 9.91
C LEU A 13 10.35 10.36 11.33
N ASP A 14 10.59 11.56 11.83
CA ASP A 14 11.09 11.75 13.20
C ASP A 14 10.03 11.38 14.26
N PHE A 15 8.73 11.53 13.94
CA PHE A 15 7.63 11.06 14.80
C PHE A 15 7.55 9.53 14.83
N ILE A 16 7.78 8.86 13.69
CA ILE A 16 7.78 7.39 13.59
C ILE A 16 8.97 6.80 14.38
N GLY A 17 10.10 7.50 14.39
CA GLY A 17 11.29 7.06 15.11
C GLY A 17 11.91 5.79 14.50
N ASN A 18 12.08 4.76 15.33
CA ASN A 18 12.77 3.52 14.99
C ASN A 18 11.84 2.30 14.99
N ASP A 19 10.53 2.53 14.85
CA ASP A 19 9.50 1.50 14.85
C ASP A 19 9.00 1.18 13.44
N ASP A 20 8.29 0.07 13.30
CA ASP A 20 7.53 -0.21 12.09
C ASP A 20 6.33 0.77 12.00
N CYS A 21 5.98 1.19 10.79
CA CYS A 21 4.95 2.18 10.55
C CYS A 21 3.79 1.62 9.72
N LEU A 22 2.57 1.76 10.21
CA LEU A 22 1.37 1.56 9.41
C LEU A 22 1.04 2.86 8.65
N LEU A 23 1.11 2.81 7.33
CA LEU A 23 0.75 3.90 6.43
C LEU A 23 -0.56 3.57 5.74
N ILE A 24 -1.56 4.44 5.88
CA ILE A 24 -2.90 4.28 5.29
C ILE A 24 -3.28 5.59 4.59
N HIS A 25 -3.82 5.50 3.38
CA HIS A 25 -4.48 6.63 2.75
C HIS A 25 -5.84 6.89 3.44
N ALA A 26 -6.13 8.15 3.75
CA ALA A 26 -7.28 8.54 4.57
C ALA A 26 -8.65 8.35 3.89
N ASP A 27 -8.65 8.11 2.58
CA ASP A 27 -9.81 7.85 1.74
C ASP A 27 -10.08 6.34 1.51
N ASN A 28 -9.40 5.47 2.25
CA ASN A 28 -9.65 4.03 2.21
C ASN A 28 -10.66 3.62 3.29
N TYR A 29 -11.80 3.07 2.86
CA TYR A 29 -12.73 2.32 3.72
C TYR A 29 -12.45 0.83 3.55
N CYS A 30 -11.94 0.19 4.61
CA CYS A 30 -11.47 -1.18 4.56
C CYS A 30 -11.91 -1.95 5.82
N LEU A 31 -12.58 -3.08 5.62
CA LEU A 31 -13.06 -3.97 6.69
C LEU A 31 -12.13 -5.19 6.91
N ALA A 32 -10.90 -5.13 6.43
CA ALA A 32 -9.92 -6.19 6.63
C ALA A 32 -9.52 -6.36 8.11
N ASP A 33 -9.13 -7.57 8.47
CA ASP A 33 -8.54 -7.86 9.79
C ASP A 33 -7.09 -7.32 9.83
N PHE A 34 -6.92 -6.16 10.43
CA PHE A 34 -5.60 -5.55 10.62
C PHE A 34 -4.70 -6.36 11.56
N SER A 35 -5.27 -7.11 12.52
CA SER A 35 -4.48 -7.99 13.39
C SER A 35 -3.85 -9.12 12.59
N ALA A 36 -4.61 -9.72 11.67
CA ALA A 36 -4.08 -10.70 10.74
C ALA A 36 -3.01 -10.12 9.79
N PHE A 37 -3.22 -8.88 9.29
CA PHE A 37 -2.24 -8.19 8.47
C PHE A 37 -0.93 -7.92 9.22
N PHE A 38 -0.99 -7.44 10.47
CA PHE A 38 0.20 -7.27 11.32
C PHE A 38 0.92 -8.58 11.55
N LYS A 39 0.20 -9.66 11.86
CA LYS A 39 0.77 -10.99 12.04
C LYS A 39 1.45 -11.50 10.76
N ALA A 40 0.83 -11.27 9.62
CA ALA A 40 1.42 -11.61 8.31
C ALA A 40 2.70 -10.82 8.05
N HIS A 41 2.72 -9.51 8.39
CA HIS A 41 3.92 -8.70 8.29
C HIS A 41 5.06 -9.25 9.16
N GLN A 42 4.79 -9.68 10.39
CA GLN A 42 5.80 -10.27 11.29
C GLN A 42 6.38 -11.57 10.73
N ASN A 43 5.58 -12.34 9.97
CA ASN A 43 5.98 -13.62 9.38
C ASN A 43 6.38 -13.53 7.90
N ARG A 44 6.48 -12.33 7.33
CA ARG A 44 6.85 -12.11 5.93
C ARG A 44 8.23 -12.68 5.60
N PRO A 45 8.52 -12.96 4.33
CA PRO A 45 9.86 -13.34 3.90
C PRO A 45 10.90 -12.31 4.37
N LYS A 46 12.04 -12.77 4.88
CA LYS A 46 13.09 -11.93 5.51
C LYS A 46 13.65 -10.85 4.59
N ASN A 47 13.61 -11.05 3.29
CA ASN A 47 14.03 -10.07 2.29
C ASN A 47 12.96 -9.01 1.99
N CYS A 48 11.72 -9.16 2.49
CA CYS A 48 10.69 -8.14 2.36
C CYS A 48 10.81 -7.08 3.44
N GLN A 49 10.94 -5.83 3.04
CA GLN A 49 11.09 -4.67 3.91
C GLN A 49 9.78 -3.94 4.19
N MET A 50 8.72 -4.25 3.43
CA MET A 50 7.37 -3.79 3.70
C MET A 50 6.34 -4.86 3.36
N SER A 51 5.13 -4.68 3.90
CA SER A 51 3.95 -5.41 3.49
C SER A 51 2.95 -4.45 2.87
N MET A 52 2.27 -4.90 1.83
CA MET A 52 1.23 -4.18 1.12
C MET A 52 -0.06 -4.97 1.24
N MET A 53 -1.14 -4.32 1.67
CA MET A 53 -2.46 -4.91 1.57
C MET A 53 -2.94 -4.82 0.12
N THR A 54 -3.43 -5.94 -0.40
CA THR A 54 -3.92 -6.06 -1.78
C THR A 54 -5.32 -6.65 -1.80
N PHE A 55 -6.09 -6.36 -2.85
CA PHE A 55 -7.45 -6.87 -3.03
C PHE A 55 -7.73 -7.11 -4.51
N ARG A 56 -8.78 -7.90 -4.83
CA ARG A 56 -9.22 -8.10 -6.22
C ARG A 56 -10.19 -6.99 -6.62
N THR A 57 -9.91 -6.33 -7.76
CA THR A 57 -10.74 -5.26 -8.31
C THR A 57 -11.39 -5.66 -9.63
N ASP A 58 -12.63 -5.21 -9.84
CA ASP A 58 -13.33 -5.33 -11.12
C ASP A 58 -12.96 -4.20 -12.11
N ASN A 59 -12.26 -3.16 -11.62
CA ASN A 59 -11.79 -2.05 -12.45
C ASN A 59 -10.27 -1.85 -12.33
N PRO A 60 -9.47 -2.77 -12.91
CA PRO A 60 -8.03 -2.74 -12.76
C PRO A 60 -7.32 -1.54 -13.40
N SER A 61 -7.94 -0.89 -14.40
CA SER A 61 -7.37 0.30 -15.04
C SER A 61 -7.38 1.54 -14.15
N SER A 62 -8.22 1.58 -13.11
CA SER A 62 -8.27 2.69 -12.16
C SER A 62 -7.30 2.54 -10.97
N CYS A 63 -6.70 1.37 -10.80
CA CYS A 63 -5.87 1.01 -9.67
C CYS A 63 -4.40 0.79 -10.06
N GLY A 64 -3.51 0.87 -9.09
CA GLY A 64 -2.19 0.30 -9.19
C GLY A 64 -2.27 -1.22 -9.10
N ILE A 65 -1.85 -1.95 -10.14
CA ILE A 65 -1.91 -3.42 -10.19
C ILE A 65 -0.55 -4.02 -9.90
N VAL A 66 -0.53 -5.09 -9.11
CA VAL A 66 0.69 -5.82 -8.75
C VAL A 66 0.71 -7.22 -9.35
N GLU A 67 1.90 -7.66 -9.72
CA GLU A 67 2.19 -9.07 -9.96
C GLU A 67 2.95 -9.63 -8.77
N VAL A 68 2.67 -10.87 -8.40
CA VAL A 68 3.32 -11.54 -7.26
C VAL A 68 3.84 -12.91 -7.67
N ASN A 69 4.90 -13.36 -7.01
CA ASN A 69 5.41 -14.72 -7.16
C ASN A 69 4.69 -15.71 -6.20
N GLU A 70 5.12 -16.98 -6.22
CA GLU A 70 4.61 -18.05 -5.37
C GLU A 70 4.76 -17.82 -3.86
N HIS A 71 5.64 -16.88 -3.45
CA HIS A 71 5.86 -16.48 -2.06
C HIS A 71 5.13 -15.17 -1.71
N SER A 72 4.16 -14.74 -2.52
CA SER A 72 3.43 -13.49 -2.38
C SER A 72 4.33 -12.25 -2.35
N MET A 73 5.51 -12.32 -2.98
CA MET A 73 6.38 -11.17 -3.17
C MET A 73 5.99 -10.41 -4.43
N VAL A 74 5.85 -9.08 -4.33
CA VAL A 74 5.57 -8.22 -5.47
C VAL A 74 6.76 -8.21 -6.41
N THR A 75 6.54 -8.64 -7.65
CA THR A 75 7.55 -8.73 -8.72
C THR A 75 7.41 -7.63 -9.76
N ALA A 76 6.22 -7.03 -9.87
CA ALA A 76 5.99 -5.86 -10.73
C ALA A 76 4.87 -4.99 -10.16
N PHE A 77 4.89 -3.70 -10.49
CA PHE A 77 3.89 -2.72 -10.12
C PHE A 77 3.52 -1.87 -11.34
N HIS A 78 2.23 -1.76 -11.61
CA HIS A 78 1.65 -1.10 -12.78
C HIS A 78 0.65 -0.03 -12.34
N GLU A 79 1.09 1.21 -12.22
CA GLU A 79 0.23 2.32 -11.81
C GLU A 79 -0.72 2.72 -12.95
N LYS A 80 -2.02 2.55 -12.73
CA LYS A 80 -3.14 3.02 -13.56
C LYS A 80 -2.95 2.85 -15.08
N LYS A 81 -2.53 1.66 -15.49
CA LYS A 81 -2.38 1.32 -16.91
C LYS A 81 -3.73 0.98 -17.55
N ASN A 82 -3.96 1.37 -18.80
CA ASN A 82 -5.18 1.07 -19.54
C ASN A 82 -5.46 -0.43 -19.71
N ASN A 83 -4.42 -1.24 -19.77
CA ASN A 83 -4.53 -2.70 -19.88
C ASN A 83 -3.51 -3.39 -18.99
N PRO A 84 -3.73 -3.45 -17.67
CA PRO A 84 -2.80 -4.06 -16.74
C PRO A 84 -2.85 -5.60 -16.81
N PRO A 85 -1.78 -6.28 -16.37
CA PRO A 85 -1.66 -7.75 -16.48
C PRO A 85 -2.41 -8.50 -15.37
N GLY A 86 -3.56 -8.05 -14.94
CA GLY A 86 -4.33 -8.72 -13.91
C GLY A 86 -5.25 -7.77 -13.14
N ASN A 87 -5.73 -8.23 -11.99
CA ASN A 87 -6.69 -7.50 -11.17
C ASN A 87 -6.33 -7.45 -9.68
N LEU A 88 -5.12 -7.87 -9.29
CA LEU A 88 -4.65 -7.73 -7.92
C LEU A 88 -4.19 -6.29 -7.68
N ALA A 89 -4.99 -5.53 -6.96
CA ALA A 89 -4.82 -4.10 -6.77
C ALA A 89 -4.06 -3.79 -5.47
N ASN A 90 -3.24 -2.75 -5.52
CA ASN A 90 -2.66 -2.10 -4.37
C ASN A 90 -3.73 -1.37 -3.57
N GLY A 91 -3.91 -1.73 -2.29
CA GLY A 91 -4.89 -1.12 -1.40
C GLY A 91 -4.42 0.18 -0.75
N ALA A 92 -3.21 0.67 -1.06
CA ALA A 92 -2.62 1.85 -0.42
C ALA A 92 -2.64 1.80 1.12
N ILE A 93 -2.49 0.58 1.65
CA ILE A 93 -2.29 0.28 3.06
C ILE A 93 -1.00 -0.54 3.18
N TYR A 94 -0.04 -0.02 3.94
CA TYR A 94 1.28 -0.60 4.03
C TYR A 94 1.75 -0.69 5.48
N ILE A 95 2.54 -1.73 5.78
CA ILE A 95 3.38 -1.74 6.97
C ILE A 95 4.83 -1.62 6.48
N LEU A 96 5.46 -0.51 6.82
CA LEU A 96 6.85 -0.22 6.51
C LEU A 96 7.70 -0.67 7.69
N SER A 97 8.68 -1.56 7.47
CA SER A 97 9.63 -1.88 8.53
C SER A 97 10.55 -0.69 8.80
N LYS A 98 11.16 -0.68 9.97
CA LYS A 98 12.22 0.29 10.32
C LYS A 98 13.33 0.36 9.26
N ASP A 99 13.64 -0.77 8.61
CA ASP A 99 14.65 -0.80 7.55
C ASP A 99 14.15 -0.08 6.29
N ALA A 100 12.88 -0.27 5.90
CA ALA A 100 12.27 0.48 4.81
C ALA A 100 12.26 1.98 5.10
N ILE A 101 11.89 2.36 6.32
CA ILE A 101 11.89 3.77 6.78
C ILE A 101 13.31 4.36 6.70
N SER A 102 14.32 3.63 7.13
CA SER A 102 15.71 4.06 7.05
C SER A 102 16.16 4.30 5.60
N ILE A 103 15.81 3.39 4.68
CA ILE A 103 16.11 3.54 3.25
C ILE A 103 15.40 4.77 2.67
N ILE A 104 14.10 4.96 2.97
CA ILE A 104 13.34 6.12 2.50
C ILE A 104 14.00 7.41 2.99
N LYS A 105 14.37 7.48 4.25
CA LYS A 105 15.03 8.66 4.86
C LYS A 105 16.38 8.98 4.20
N GLN A 106 17.14 7.97 3.83
CA GLN A 106 18.50 8.15 3.29
C GLN A 106 18.53 8.39 1.79
N GLU A 107 17.67 7.73 1.04
CA GLU A 107 17.76 7.64 -0.42
C GLU A 107 16.62 8.32 -1.17
N MET A 108 15.51 8.68 -0.48
CA MET A 108 14.28 9.14 -1.13
C MET A 108 13.66 10.36 -0.44
N ASN A 109 14.45 11.16 0.26
CA ASN A 109 14.00 12.30 1.05
C ASN A 109 13.32 13.43 0.25
N ASP A 110 13.48 13.43 -1.07
CA ASP A 110 12.86 14.40 -1.99
C ASP A 110 11.60 13.87 -2.68
N ALA A 111 11.21 12.60 -2.42
CA ALA A 111 10.03 11.99 -3.04
C ALA A 111 8.75 12.69 -2.61
N SER A 112 7.83 12.88 -3.55
CA SER A 112 6.52 13.48 -3.35
C SER A 112 5.38 12.47 -3.47
N ASP A 113 5.51 11.46 -4.33
CA ASP A 113 4.51 10.44 -4.60
C ASP A 113 4.99 9.05 -4.17
N PHE A 114 4.23 8.41 -3.26
CA PHE A 114 4.60 7.10 -2.72
C PHE A 114 4.50 5.99 -3.78
N SER A 115 3.45 6.00 -4.60
CA SER A 115 3.21 4.99 -5.62
C SER A 115 4.17 5.08 -6.80
N LEU A 116 4.53 6.31 -7.20
CA LEU A 116 5.35 6.53 -8.38
C LEU A 116 6.86 6.56 -8.07
N GLU A 117 7.25 6.98 -6.88
CA GLU A 117 8.66 7.23 -6.56
C GLU A 117 9.22 6.25 -5.52
N ILE A 118 8.41 5.82 -4.53
CA ILE A 118 8.86 4.90 -3.48
C ILE A 118 8.59 3.44 -3.83
N LEU A 119 7.34 3.06 -4.12
CA LEU A 119 6.99 1.64 -4.37
C LEU A 119 7.85 0.97 -5.45
N PRO A 120 8.17 1.61 -6.60
CA PRO A 120 9.00 0.98 -7.63
C PRO A 120 10.41 0.59 -7.13
N LYS A 121 10.94 1.32 -6.16
CA LYS A 121 12.26 1.03 -5.56
C LYS A 121 12.25 -0.19 -4.64
N PHE A 122 11.07 -0.56 -4.14
CA PHE A 122 10.88 -1.71 -3.26
C PHE A 122 10.33 -2.96 -3.96
N VAL A 123 10.03 -2.93 -5.26
CA VAL A 123 9.66 -4.14 -6.02
C VAL A 123 10.70 -5.23 -5.81
N GLY A 124 10.25 -6.46 -5.52
CA GLY A 124 11.09 -7.57 -5.08
C GLY A 124 11.38 -7.62 -3.57
N ARG A 125 10.91 -6.59 -2.81
CA ARG A 125 11.07 -6.49 -1.34
C ARG A 125 9.78 -6.13 -0.63
N ILE A 126 8.63 -6.30 -1.30
CA ILE A 126 7.29 -6.07 -0.79
C ILE A 126 6.58 -7.41 -0.65
N TYR A 127 6.04 -7.70 0.52
CA TYR A 127 5.14 -8.82 0.75
C TYR A 127 3.70 -8.38 0.50
N SER A 128 2.98 -9.07 -0.38
CA SER A 128 1.56 -8.84 -0.68
C SER A 128 0.70 -9.65 0.27
N TYR A 129 -0.16 -8.99 1.03
CA TYR A 129 -1.21 -9.60 1.84
C TYR A 129 -2.56 -9.35 1.18
N GLU A 130 -3.09 -10.38 0.51
CA GLU A 130 -4.38 -10.31 -0.17
C GLU A 130 -5.53 -10.44 0.85
N THR A 131 -6.46 -9.48 0.83
CA THR A 131 -7.70 -9.52 1.58
C THR A 131 -8.89 -9.72 0.65
N SER A 132 -9.89 -10.50 1.11
CA SER A 132 -11.21 -10.61 0.48
C SER A 132 -12.26 -9.72 1.15
N ALA A 133 -11.88 -8.97 2.18
CA ALA A 133 -12.78 -8.05 2.87
C ALA A 133 -13.14 -6.87 1.96
N LEU A 134 -14.25 -6.20 2.28
CA LEU A 134 -14.66 -4.99 1.56
C LEU A 134 -13.54 -3.95 1.59
N PHE A 135 -13.22 -3.46 0.42
CA PHE A 135 -12.22 -2.42 0.19
C PHE A 135 -12.77 -1.38 -0.78
N LEU A 136 -12.91 -0.13 -0.34
CA LEU A 136 -13.43 0.98 -1.13
C LEU A 136 -12.53 2.21 -0.98
N ASP A 137 -12.15 2.79 -2.11
CA ASP A 137 -11.64 4.16 -2.16
C ASP A 137 -12.86 5.09 -2.17
N ILE A 138 -13.08 5.84 -1.06
CA ILE A 138 -14.23 6.73 -0.88
C ILE A 138 -14.01 8.13 -1.44
N GLY A 139 -13.00 8.32 -2.29
CA GLY A 139 -12.72 9.58 -2.98
C GLY A 139 -13.76 9.98 -4.04
N THR A 140 -14.76 9.12 -4.32
CA THR A 140 -15.88 9.44 -5.21
C THR A 140 -17.21 9.44 -4.45
N PRO A 141 -18.20 10.29 -4.83
CA PRO A 141 -19.54 10.30 -4.21
C PRO A 141 -20.22 8.93 -4.24
N GLU A 142 -20.05 8.15 -5.30
CA GLU A 142 -20.62 6.82 -5.45
C GLU A 142 -20.05 5.84 -4.42
N ASN A 143 -18.71 5.75 -4.32
CA ASN A 143 -18.06 4.88 -3.35
C ASN A 143 -18.30 5.32 -1.92
N TYR A 144 -18.41 6.64 -1.67
CA TYR A 144 -18.77 7.17 -0.37
C TYR A 144 -20.19 6.75 0.05
N ALA A 145 -21.17 6.84 -0.87
CA ALA A 145 -22.53 6.37 -0.61
C ALA A 145 -22.54 4.85 -0.31
N LYS A 146 -21.83 4.06 -1.13
CA LYS A 146 -21.70 2.61 -0.91
C LYS A 146 -21.08 2.27 0.44
N ALA A 147 -20.02 2.98 0.85
CA ALA A 147 -19.41 2.77 2.16
C ALA A 147 -20.38 3.05 3.33
N ASN A 148 -21.22 4.09 3.21
CA ASN A 148 -22.26 4.38 4.21
C ASN A 148 -23.33 3.29 4.28
N ASP A 149 -23.73 2.70 3.15
CA ASP A 149 -24.71 1.60 3.12
C ASP A 149 -24.14 0.33 3.79
N GLU A 150 -22.85 0.06 3.62
CA GLU A 150 -22.17 -1.10 4.22
C GLU A 150 -21.85 -0.90 5.73
N ALA A 151 -21.84 0.34 6.20
CA ALA A 151 -21.55 0.66 7.60
C ALA A 151 -22.81 0.60 8.53
N ASN A 152 -24.02 0.50 7.93
CA ASN A 152 -25.31 0.44 8.64
C ASN A 152 -25.87 -0.97 8.68
#